data_6a5a14264def9a549d811d608ed841b3
#
_entry.id   6a5a14264def9a549d811d608ed841b3
#
_cell.length_a   1.000
_cell.length_b   1.000
_cell.length_c   1.000
_cell.angle_alpha   90.00
_cell.angle_beta   90.00
_cell.angle_gamma   90.00
#
_symmetry.space_group_name_H-M   'P 1'
#
loop_
_entity.id
_entity.type
_entity.pdbx_description
1 polymer ?
#
loop_
_entity_poly.entity_id
_entity_poly.type
_entity_poly.pdbx_seq_one_letter_code
_entity_poly.pdbx_strand_id
1 'polypeptide(L)'
;MESSMTKKQLTKQNIGVGVAGTGFIGPAHIEGLRRNGINVLGLYGSTYEKSRQKAAELGIPRIYASFDEMLDDQDIDVVHLATPNHLHHPHAKAALLAGKHVICEKPLAMNTAQSGELVKLAAEKKLINAVNFNIRMYPLAQQARSLVQRGEIGDLFILQGSDLQDWLLFPTDWNWRLE
;
A
#
# COMPACT_ATOMS: atom_id res chain seq x y z
N MET A 1 -33.55 18.44 3.55
CA MET A 1 -33.24 18.01 2.17
C MET A 1 -31.84 17.43 2.20
N GLU A 2 -31.69 16.11 2.43
CA GLU A 2 -30.42 15.42 2.29
C GLU A 2 -30.10 15.30 0.81
N SER A 3 -29.09 16.03 0.37
CA SER A 3 -28.54 15.87 -0.97
C SER A 3 -27.95 14.44 -1.05
N SER A 4 -28.63 13.55 -1.72
CA SER A 4 -28.13 12.25 -2.13
C SER A 4 -26.97 12.49 -3.09
N MET A 5 -25.77 12.65 -2.54
CA MET A 5 -24.54 12.58 -3.36
C MET A 5 -24.46 11.17 -3.95
N THR A 6 -24.77 11.06 -5.22
CA THR A 6 -24.57 9.80 -5.97
C THR A 6 -23.10 9.42 -5.86
N LYS A 7 -22.81 8.30 -5.19
CA LYS A 7 -21.41 7.82 -5.05
C LYS A 7 -20.83 7.67 -6.45
N LYS A 8 -19.68 8.31 -6.70
CA LYS A 8 -18.87 8.18 -7.92
C LYS A 8 -18.64 6.71 -8.22
N GLN A 9 -19.06 6.24 -9.39
CA GLN A 9 -18.70 4.89 -9.83
C GLN A 9 -17.24 4.91 -10.28
N LEU A 10 -16.37 4.24 -9.52
CA LEU A 10 -14.94 4.20 -9.79
C LEU A 10 -14.63 3.28 -10.98
N THR A 11 -13.84 3.79 -11.91
CA THR A 11 -13.30 3.07 -13.06
C THR A 11 -11.79 3.32 -13.15
N LYS A 12 -11.08 2.56 -13.98
CA LYS A 12 -9.64 2.80 -14.19
C LYS A 12 -9.32 4.21 -14.69
N GLN A 13 -10.26 4.83 -15.42
CA GLN A 13 -10.06 6.14 -16.03
C GLN A 13 -10.34 7.31 -15.07
N ASN A 14 -11.16 7.09 -14.05
CA ASN A 14 -11.59 8.16 -13.14
C ASN A 14 -11.17 7.98 -11.69
N ILE A 15 -10.55 6.84 -11.34
CA ILE A 15 -10.02 6.61 -10.01
C ILE A 15 -8.76 7.45 -9.77
N GLY A 16 -8.78 8.24 -8.71
CA GLY A 16 -7.63 9.03 -8.27
C GLY A 16 -6.85 8.32 -7.16
N VAL A 17 -5.54 8.21 -7.32
CA VAL A 17 -4.69 7.54 -6.34
C VAL A 17 -3.66 8.51 -5.77
N GLY A 18 -3.58 8.55 -4.44
CA GLY A 18 -2.49 9.16 -3.69
C GLY A 18 -1.51 8.10 -3.19
N VAL A 19 -0.22 8.38 -3.22
CA VAL A 19 0.81 7.50 -2.66
C VAL A 19 1.50 8.20 -1.50
N ALA A 20 1.46 7.59 -0.32
CA ALA A 20 2.18 8.03 0.86
C ALA A 20 3.44 7.18 1.04
N GLY A 21 4.61 7.81 0.87
CA GLY A 21 5.93 7.19 0.94
C GLY A 21 6.74 7.41 -0.32
N THR A 22 7.89 8.08 -0.17
CA THR A 22 8.83 8.42 -1.25
C THR A 22 10.08 7.54 -1.25
N GLY A 23 10.10 6.51 -0.37
CA GLY A 23 11.20 5.57 -0.26
C GLY A 23 11.25 4.54 -1.39
N PHE A 24 12.02 3.47 -1.19
CA PHE A 24 12.28 2.44 -2.19
C PHE A 24 11.01 1.83 -2.81
N ILE A 25 9.99 1.55 -2.00
CA ILE A 25 8.80 0.82 -2.49
C ILE A 25 7.72 1.73 -3.10
N GLY A 26 7.68 3.01 -2.73
CA GLY A 26 6.72 3.97 -3.29
C GLY A 26 6.73 4.04 -4.82
N PRO A 27 7.90 4.20 -5.47
CA PRO A 27 8.01 4.16 -6.93
C PRO A 27 7.50 2.86 -7.57
N ALA A 28 7.67 1.71 -6.90
CA ALA A 28 7.15 0.44 -7.40
C ALA A 28 5.61 0.41 -7.41
N HIS A 29 4.96 0.97 -6.39
CA HIS A 29 3.50 1.14 -6.39
C HIS A 29 3.04 2.05 -7.52
N ILE A 30 3.73 3.17 -7.74
CA ILE A 30 3.40 4.13 -8.81
C ILE A 30 3.53 3.47 -10.19
N GLU A 31 4.60 2.74 -10.41
CA GLU A 31 4.82 2.01 -11.66
C GLU A 31 3.74 0.93 -11.89
N GLY A 32 3.43 0.16 -10.85
CA GLY A 32 2.38 -0.85 -10.92
C GLY A 32 1.01 -0.26 -11.26
N LEU A 33 0.66 0.89 -10.69
CA LEU A 33 -0.58 1.61 -10.99
C LEU A 33 -0.62 2.07 -12.45
N ARG A 34 0.46 2.70 -12.92
CA ARG A 34 0.57 3.21 -14.29
C ARG A 34 0.49 2.11 -15.35
N ARG A 35 1.14 0.98 -15.11
CA ARG A 35 1.03 -0.21 -16.00
C ARG A 35 -0.40 -0.73 -16.12
N ASN A 36 -1.22 -0.48 -15.11
CA ASN A 36 -2.64 -0.82 -15.14
C ASN A 36 -3.54 0.31 -15.67
N GLY A 37 -2.96 1.41 -16.16
CA GLY A 37 -3.70 2.55 -16.69
C GLY A 37 -4.39 3.39 -15.61
N ILE A 38 -3.89 3.34 -14.37
CA ILE A 38 -4.44 4.10 -13.23
C ILE A 38 -3.61 5.36 -13.02
N ASN A 39 -4.27 6.51 -12.87
CA ASN A 39 -3.63 7.78 -12.63
C ASN A 39 -3.21 7.94 -11.17
N VAL A 40 -1.93 8.23 -10.96
CA VAL A 40 -1.41 8.65 -9.66
C VAL A 40 -1.43 10.17 -9.62
N LEU A 41 -2.29 10.72 -8.77
CA LEU A 41 -2.54 12.17 -8.71
C LEU A 41 -1.65 12.89 -7.72
N GLY A 42 -1.25 12.21 -6.63
CA GLY A 42 -0.55 12.88 -5.56
C GLY A 42 0.46 12.04 -4.82
N LEU A 43 1.43 12.73 -4.22
CA LEU A 43 2.52 12.13 -3.46
C LEU A 43 2.71 12.85 -2.13
N TYR A 44 2.85 12.07 -1.06
CA TYR A 44 3.22 12.54 0.28
C TYR A 44 4.44 11.75 0.78
N GLY A 45 5.41 12.44 1.37
CA GLY A 45 6.63 11.84 1.92
C GLY A 45 7.04 12.44 3.26
N SER A 46 8.19 12.03 3.77
CA SER A 46 8.68 12.44 5.08
C SER A 46 8.96 13.95 5.21
N THR A 47 9.24 14.63 4.10
CA THR A 47 9.35 16.08 4.02
C THR A 47 8.77 16.57 2.70
N TYR A 48 8.28 17.82 2.71
CA TYR A 48 7.76 18.46 1.50
C TYR A 48 8.80 18.48 0.37
N GLU A 49 10.05 18.79 0.69
CA GLU A 49 11.13 18.86 -0.31
C GLU A 49 11.43 17.50 -0.95
N LYS A 50 11.49 16.42 -0.15
CA LYS A 50 11.64 15.06 -0.69
C LYS A 50 10.44 14.65 -1.56
N SER A 51 9.24 15.05 -1.16
CA SER A 51 8.04 14.81 -1.95
C SER A 51 8.10 15.55 -3.28
N ARG A 52 8.52 16.82 -3.25
CA ARG A 52 8.66 17.67 -4.43
C ARG A 52 9.67 17.10 -5.43
N GLN A 53 10.86 16.74 -4.95
CA GLN A 53 11.88 16.14 -5.79
C GLN A 53 11.39 14.83 -6.41
N LYS A 54 10.83 13.94 -5.61
CA LYS A 54 10.35 12.64 -6.09
C LYS A 54 9.16 12.76 -7.03
N ALA A 55 8.26 13.70 -6.79
CA ALA A 55 7.14 13.98 -7.67
C ALA A 55 7.60 14.50 -9.04
N ALA A 56 8.61 15.37 -9.07
CA ALA A 56 9.21 15.84 -10.32
C ALA A 56 9.87 14.69 -11.11
N GLU A 57 10.66 13.83 -10.43
CA GLU A 57 11.28 12.65 -11.04
C GLU A 57 10.25 11.68 -11.65
N LEU A 58 9.13 11.51 -10.97
CA LEU A 58 8.10 10.53 -11.33
C LEU A 58 6.94 11.15 -12.13
N GLY A 59 6.94 12.47 -12.40
CA GLY A 59 5.86 13.14 -13.10
C GLY A 59 4.53 13.05 -12.36
N ILE A 60 4.51 13.22 -11.02
CA ILE A 60 3.30 13.27 -10.20
C ILE A 60 2.85 14.72 -10.09
N PRO A 61 1.57 15.04 -10.41
CA PRO A 61 1.13 16.43 -10.53
C PRO A 61 0.95 17.15 -9.18
N ARG A 62 0.63 16.43 -8.10
CA ARG A 62 0.33 17.03 -6.79
C ARG A 62 1.29 16.50 -5.73
N ILE A 63 1.66 17.40 -4.81
CA ILE A 63 2.39 17.07 -3.59
C ILE A 63 1.64 17.66 -2.41
N TYR A 64 1.70 16.98 -1.27
CA TYR A 64 0.99 17.38 -0.06
C TYR A 64 1.98 17.67 1.06
N ALA A 65 1.75 18.75 1.81
CA ALA A 65 2.57 19.13 2.94
C ALA A 65 2.30 18.23 4.17
N SER A 66 1.09 17.67 4.26
CA SER A 66 0.70 16.73 5.32
C SER A 66 -0.09 15.56 4.74
N PHE A 67 -0.20 14.50 5.52
CA PHE A 67 -1.05 13.36 5.15
C PHE A 67 -2.53 13.73 5.15
N ASP A 68 -2.94 14.58 6.10
CA ASP A 68 -4.33 15.07 6.20
C ASP A 68 -4.72 15.88 4.95
N GLU A 69 -3.82 16.74 4.44
CA GLU A 69 -4.05 17.46 3.19
C GLU A 69 -4.31 16.51 2.00
N MET A 70 -3.58 15.38 1.92
CA MET A 70 -3.86 14.34 0.92
C MET A 70 -5.24 13.71 1.13
N LEU A 71 -5.64 13.49 2.38
CA LEU A 71 -6.94 12.89 2.70
C LEU A 71 -8.11 13.82 2.41
N ASP A 72 -7.92 15.13 2.52
CA ASP A 72 -8.92 16.15 2.23
C ASP A 72 -9.14 16.35 0.72
N ASP A 73 -8.20 15.92 -0.12
CA ASP A 73 -8.35 16.03 -1.58
C ASP A 73 -9.44 15.09 -2.08
N GLN A 74 -10.50 15.71 -2.64
CA GLN A 74 -11.68 14.99 -3.13
C GLN A 74 -11.43 14.19 -4.41
N ASP A 75 -10.36 14.46 -5.13
CA ASP A 75 -9.97 13.69 -6.29
C ASP A 75 -9.22 12.40 -5.93
N ILE A 76 -8.77 12.25 -4.69
CA ILE A 76 -8.15 11.02 -4.17
C ILE A 76 -9.24 10.07 -3.69
N ASP A 77 -9.37 8.94 -4.33
CA ASP A 77 -10.29 7.86 -3.97
C ASP A 77 -9.57 6.75 -3.18
N VAL A 78 -8.30 6.50 -3.51
CA VAL A 78 -7.48 5.41 -2.95
C VAL A 78 -6.14 5.95 -2.46
N VAL A 79 -5.70 5.49 -1.31
CA VAL A 79 -4.36 5.79 -0.78
C VAL A 79 -3.52 4.51 -0.73
N HIS A 80 -2.35 4.56 -1.35
CA HIS A 80 -1.31 3.55 -1.20
C HIS A 80 -0.34 3.98 -0.10
N LEU A 81 -0.19 3.14 0.92
CA LEU A 81 0.69 3.37 2.07
C LEU A 81 1.99 2.59 1.88
N ALA A 82 3.06 3.32 1.59
CA ALA A 82 4.43 2.84 1.42
C ALA A 82 5.39 3.54 2.41
N THR A 83 4.86 3.92 3.56
CA THR A 83 5.55 4.61 4.67
C THR A 83 6.29 3.59 5.55
N PRO A 84 7.10 4.04 6.55
CA PRO A 84 7.66 3.15 7.56
C PRO A 84 6.58 2.39 8.35
N ASN A 85 6.92 1.17 8.80
CA ASN A 85 5.96 0.22 9.40
C ASN A 85 5.11 0.81 10.54
N HIS A 86 5.72 1.60 11.43
CA HIS A 86 5.02 2.21 12.56
C HIS A 86 3.95 3.23 12.16
N LEU A 87 4.01 3.75 10.93
CA LEU A 87 3.03 4.69 10.37
C LEU A 87 1.88 3.98 9.64
N HIS A 88 1.97 2.68 9.36
CA HIS A 88 0.93 1.98 8.61
C HIS A 88 -0.42 2.05 9.31
N HIS A 89 -0.47 1.68 10.60
CA HIS A 89 -1.72 1.72 11.38
C HIS A 89 -2.34 3.13 11.45
N PRO A 90 -1.64 4.19 11.93
CA PRO A 90 -2.24 5.51 12.03
C PRO A 90 -2.66 6.07 10.65
N HIS A 91 -1.87 5.87 9.61
CA HIS A 91 -2.23 6.35 8.28
C HIS A 91 -3.41 5.57 7.67
N ALA A 92 -3.42 4.24 7.80
CA ALA A 92 -4.53 3.43 7.31
C ALA A 92 -5.85 3.79 8.03
N LYS A 93 -5.79 3.97 9.35
CA LYS A 93 -6.94 4.40 10.15
C LYS A 93 -7.46 5.76 9.71
N ALA A 94 -6.58 6.75 9.56
CA ALA A 94 -6.96 8.09 9.10
C ALA A 94 -7.58 8.04 7.69
N ALA A 95 -6.98 7.31 6.75
CA ALA A 95 -7.50 7.16 5.39
C ALA A 95 -8.89 6.51 5.37
N LEU A 96 -9.10 5.44 6.14
CA LEU A 96 -10.40 4.78 6.26
C LEU A 96 -11.46 5.71 6.90
N LEU A 97 -11.09 6.49 7.92
CA LEU A 97 -11.98 7.47 8.54
C LEU A 97 -12.38 8.58 7.55
N ALA A 98 -11.43 9.01 6.71
CA ALA A 98 -11.66 9.97 5.63
C ALA A 98 -12.44 9.39 4.43
N GLY A 99 -12.84 8.11 4.49
CA GLY A 99 -13.62 7.46 3.42
C GLY A 99 -12.79 7.03 2.22
N LYS A 100 -11.47 6.96 2.34
CA LYS A 100 -10.58 6.52 1.26
C LYS A 100 -10.38 5.01 1.28
N HIS A 101 -10.32 4.39 0.12
CA HIS A 101 -9.83 3.01 -0.03
C HIS A 101 -8.33 2.93 0.28
N VAL A 102 -7.86 1.79 0.80
CA VAL A 102 -6.47 1.67 1.27
C VAL A 102 -5.78 0.44 0.71
N ILE A 103 -4.61 0.63 0.15
CA ILE A 103 -3.63 -0.43 -0.13
C ILE A 103 -2.42 -0.15 0.77
N CYS A 104 -2.12 -1.05 1.70
CA CYS A 104 -1.04 -0.85 2.66
C CYS A 104 0.11 -1.82 2.40
N GLU A 105 1.35 -1.35 2.50
CA GLU A 105 2.53 -2.22 2.55
C GLU A 105 2.49 -3.12 3.79
N LYS A 106 3.23 -4.21 3.68
CA LYS A 106 3.43 -5.14 4.79
C LYS A 106 4.54 -4.61 5.73
N PRO A 107 4.44 -4.90 7.03
CA PRO A 107 3.30 -5.47 7.75
C PRO A 107 2.14 -4.46 7.85
N LEU A 108 0.91 -4.92 7.88
CA LEU A 108 -0.27 -4.05 7.99
C LEU A 108 -0.23 -3.13 9.22
N ALA A 109 0.29 -3.65 10.32
CA ALA A 109 0.42 -2.93 11.59
C ALA A 109 1.52 -3.58 12.44
N MET A 110 1.84 -2.95 13.58
CA MET A 110 2.89 -3.43 14.48
C MET A 110 2.46 -4.58 15.40
N ASN A 111 1.14 -4.79 15.55
CA ASN A 111 0.57 -5.87 16.36
C ASN A 111 -0.85 -6.24 15.91
N THR A 112 -1.38 -7.33 16.46
CA THR A 112 -2.68 -7.89 16.09
C THR A 112 -3.87 -7.03 16.54
N ALA A 113 -3.75 -6.27 17.63
CA ALA A 113 -4.80 -5.36 18.07
C ALA A 113 -5.02 -4.24 17.05
N GLN A 114 -3.93 -3.64 16.56
CA GLN A 114 -3.98 -2.61 15.51
C GLN A 114 -4.53 -3.15 14.19
N SER A 115 -4.09 -4.32 13.75
CA SER A 115 -4.61 -4.91 12.51
C SER A 115 -6.08 -5.30 12.63
N GLY A 116 -6.50 -5.80 13.78
CA GLY A 116 -7.90 -6.11 14.08
C GLY A 116 -8.80 -4.87 14.06
N GLU A 117 -8.32 -3.73 14.58
CA GLU A 117 -9.02 -2.45 14.50
C GLU A 117 -9.22 -2.01 13.04
N LEU A 118 -8.18 -2.08 12.20
CA LEU A 118 -8.26 -1.70 10.80
C LEU A 118 -9.25 -2.57 10.01
N VAL A 119 -9.25 -3.88 10.26
CA VAL A 119 -10.20 -4.81 9.60
C VAL A 119 -11.65 -4.45 9.94
N LYS A 120 -11.95 -4.19 11.22
CA LYS A 120 -13.28 -3.78 11.67
C LYS A 120 -13.69 -2.45 11.03
N LEU A 121 -12.81 -1.45 11.10
CA LEU A 121 -13.08 -0.12 10.55
C LEU A 121 -13.34 -0.16 9.04
N ALA A 122 -12.54 -0.92 8.28
CA ALA A 122 -12.73 -1.06 6.84
C ALA A 122 -14.09 -1.73 6.50
N ALA A 123 -14.49 -2.74 7.27
CA ALA A 123 -15.79 -3.41 7.12
C ALA A 123 -16.96 -2.45 7.45
N GLU A 124 -16.87 -1.73 8.57
CA GLU A 124 -17.88 -0.74 8.99
C GLU A 124 -18.06 0.38 7.95
N LYS A 125 -16.96 0.88 7.40
CA LYS A 125 -16.96 1.91 6.37
C LYS A 125 -17.29 1.37 4.97
N LYS A 126 -17.33 0.06 4.79
CA LYS A 126 -17.53 -0.62 3.49
C LYS A 126 -16.51 -0.15 2.44
N LEU A 127 -15.26 -0.01 2.87
CA LEU A 127 -14.15 0.41 2.02
C LEU A 127 -13.31 -0.78 1.58
N ILE A 128 -12.86 -0.73 0.33
CA ILE A 128 -11.92 -1.72 -0.21
C ILE A 128 -10.57 -1.49 0.45
N ASN A 129 -9.96 -2.57 0.89
CA ASN A 129 -8.64 -2.56 1.51
C ASN A 129 -7.84 -3.79 1.11
N ALA A 130 -6.53 -3.64 1.06
CA ALA A 130 -5.62 -4.76 0.81
C ALA A 130 -4.26 -4.52 1.47
N VAL A 131 -3.57 -5.63 1.79
CA VAL A 131 -2.16 -5.60 2.21
C VAL A 131 -1.31 -6.12 1.06
N ASN A 132 -0.23 -5.40 0.74
CA ASN A 132 0.64 -5.73 -0.39
C ASN A 132 1.63 -6.86 -0.06
N PHE A 133 1.13 -8.08 0.07
CA PHE A 133 1.95 -9.29 0.11
C PHE A 133 2.31 -9.72 -1.32
N ASN A 134 3.13 -8.93 -2.00
CA ASN A 134 3.46 -9.07 -3.42
C ASN A 134 4.02 -10.45 -3.79
N ILE A 135 4.82 -11.07 -2.92
CA ILE A 135 5.39 -12.41 -3.15
C ILE A 135 4.32 -13.47 -3.41
N ARG A 136 3.14 -13.33 -2.77
CA ARG A 136 2.00 -14.23 -3.03
C ARG A 136 1.53 -14.22 -4.48
N MET A 137 1.80 -13.14 -5.21
CA MET A 137 1.38 -12.96 -6.61
C MET A 137 2.47 -13.36 -7.62
N TYR A 138 3.65 -13.76 -7.16
CA TYR A 138 4.71 -14.21 -8.05
C TYR A 138 4.26 -15.47 -8.83
N PRO A 139 4.58 -15.56 -10.13
CA PRO A 139 4.13 -16.68 -10.97
C PRO A 139 4.45 -18.05 -10.39
N LEU A 140 5.67 -18.24 -9.87
CA LEU A 140 6.07 -19.51 -9.26
C LEU A 140 5.34 -19.79 -7.93
N ALA A 141 5.03 -18.77 -7.13
CA ALA A 141 4.23 -18.94 -5.91
C ALA A 141 2.79 -19.36 -6.26
N GLN A 142 2.20 -18.78 -7.32
CA GLN A 142 0.88 -19.17 -7.81
C GLN A 142 0.91 -20.57 -8.41
N GLN A 143 1.95 -20.94 -9.14
CA GLN A 143 2.12 -22.29 -9.68
C GLN A 143 2.22 -23.33 -8.54
N ALA A 144 3.07 -23.09 -7.53
CA ALA A 144 3.17 -23.97 -6.38
C ALA A 144 1.83 -24.16 -5.67
N ARG A 145 1.10 -23.07 -5.45
CA ARG A 145 -0.27 -23.12 -4.89
C ARG A 145 -1.21 -23.99 -5.73
N SER A 146 -1.16 -23.82 -7.04
CA SER A 146 -2.00 -24.56 -7.97
C SER A 146 -1.70 -26.06 -7.94
N LEU A 147 -0.43 -26.47 -7.90
CA LEU A 147 -0.02 -27.88 -7.81
C LEU A 147 -0.54 -28.51 -6.52
N VAL A 148 -0.40 -27.80 -5.37
CA VAL A 148 -0.96 -28.28 -4.09
C VAL A 148 -2.47 -28.43 -4.17
N GLN A 149 -3.18 -27.42 -4.67
CA GLN A 149 -4.67 -27.43 -4.72
C GLN A 149 -5.23 -28.51 -5.63
N ARG A 150 -4.51 -28.89 -6.67
CA ARG A 150 -4.90 -29.99 -7.59
C ARG A 150 -4.45 -31.37 -7.09
N GLY A 151 -3.76 -31.42 -5.96
CA GLY A 151 -3.27 -32.70 -5.40
C GLY A 151 -2.13 -33.34 -6.19
N GLU A 152 -1.49 -32.59 -7.11
CA GLU A 152 -0.44 -33.14 -7.98
C GLU A 152 0.82 -33.57 -7.24
N ILE A 153 1.03 -33.05 -6.03
CA ILE A 153 2.16 -33.41 -5.16
C ILE A 153 1.74 -34.24 -3.94
N GLY A 154 0.48 -34.69 -3.91
CA GLY A 154 -0.09 -35.48 -2.82
C GLY A 154 -0.26 -34.65 -1.52
N ASP A 155 -0.34 -35.36 -0.40
CA ASP A 155 -0.48 -34.73 0.93
C ASP A 155 0.84 -34.08 1.37
N LEU A 156 0.72 -32.87 1.94
CA LEU A 156 1.87 -32.13 2.46
C LEU A 156 2.19 -32.61 3.89
N PHE A 157 3.36 -33.23 4.07
CA PHE A 157 3.83 -33.66 5.39
C PHE A 157 4.82 -32.66 6.00
N ILE A 158 5.67 -32.04 5.17
CA ILE A 158 6.71 -31.10 5.61
C ILE A 158 6.80 -29.96 4.59
N LEU A 159 6.91 -28.75 5.10
CA LEU A 159 7.30 -27.56 4.34
C LEU A 159 8.58 -27.02 4.94
N GLN A 160 9.63 -26.86 4.12
CA GLN A 160 10.88 -26.23 4.50
C GLN A 160 11.25 -25.16 3.47
N GLY A 161 11.75 -24.03 3.94
CA GLY A 161 12.19 -22.94 3.08
C GLY A 161 13.14 -22.01 3.80
N SER A 162 13.88 -21.21 3.03
CA SER A 162 14.75 -20.15 3.53
C SER A 162 14.63 -18.92 2.65
N ASP A 163 14.71 -17.73 3.27
CA ASP A 163 14.83 -16.46 2.58
C ASP A 163 16.09 -15.76 3.11
N LEU A 164 17.13 -15.74 2.27
CA LEU A 164 18.42 -15.17 2.60
C LEU A 164 18.70 -13.99 1.69
N GLN A 165 19.14 -12.88 2.29
CA GLN A 165 19.44 -11.63 1.59
C GLN A 165 20.78 -11.08 2.09
N ASP A 166 21.46 -10.29 1.28
CA ASP A 166 22.80 -9.76 1.52
C ASP A 166 22.88 -8.26 1.81
N TRP A 167 21.74 -7.57 1.86
CA TRP A 167 21.66 -6.10 2.02
C TRP A 167 22.07 -5.58 3.42
N LEU A 168 22.34 -6.48 4.37
CA LEU A 168 22.92 -6.20 5.69
C LEU A 168 24.11 -7.14 5.97
N LEU A 169 24.89 -7.48 4.95
CA LEU A 169 26.00 -8.44 5.05
C LEU A 169 27.19 -7.85 5.80
N PHE A 170 27.48 -6.58 5.61
CA PHE A 170 28.65 -5.92 6.17
C PHE A 170 28.35 -5.19 7.47
N PRO A 171 29.32 -5.10 8.41
CA PRO A 171 29.15 -4.31 9.65
C PRO A 171 28.88 -2.81 9.44
N THR A 172 29.18 -2.32 8.23
CA THR A 172 28.92 -0.92 7.83
C THR A 172 27.52 -0.73 7.23
N ASP A 173 26.80 -1.80 6.96
CA ASP A 173 25.46 -1.70 6.41
C ASP A 173 24.50 -1.21 7.47
N TRP A 174 23.70 -0.21 7.10
CA TRP A 174 22.70 0.37 7.99
C TRP A 174 21.31 0.36 7.38
N ASN A 175 20.33 0.12 8.20
CA ASN A 175 18.92 0.25 7.84
C ASN A 175 18.12 0.62 9.09
N TRP A 176 17.07 1.41 8.94
CA TRP A 176 16.17 1.81 10.01
C TRP A 176 15.52 0.64 10.79
N ARG A 177 15.57 -0.57 10.24
CA ARG A 177 15.10 -1.79 10.92
C ARG A 177 16.04 -2.28 12.02
N LEU A 178 17.23 -1.70 12.11
CA LEU A 178 18.22 -2.02 13.15
C LEU A 178 18.08 -1.12 14.40
N GLU A 179 17.18 -0.17 14.38
CA GLU A 179 16.83 0.73 15.48
C GLU A 179 15.62 0.18 16.31
#